data_55b437fb16a36cf8922a94be51ca8b22
#
_entry.id   55b437fb16a36cf8922a94be51ca8b22
#
_cell.length_a   1.000
_cell.length_b   1.000
_cell.length_c   1.000
_cell.angle_alpha   90.00
_cell.angle_beta   90.00
_cell.angle_gamma   90.00
#
_symmetry.space_group_name_H-M   'P 1'
#
loop_
_entity.id
_entity.type
_entity.pdbx_description
1 polymer ?
#
loop_
_entity_poly.entity_id
_entity_poly.type
_entity_poly.pdbx_seq_one_letter_code
_entity_poly.pdbx_strand_id
1 'polypeptide(L)'
;MGNITPWIILISYVLVLLLIDFFILHKKNRDTSVKRAIFETIFFITNALIFSGFIYWFYNISLVDNVNNLEPAQAAVKYLTGYIIELSLSVDNLFVIAIIFTSFKIPRQYQHNLLFLGILGAIVFRAILISVGLILINRVHGMNIVFGLFLLFTALKMLKKEAEHKEVKEPKGIIKLFRFSNELHDGKYITKVNGKTVFTALFGALITIELTDLLFALDSIPAIFAVTTDPFIVFSSNIFAVMGLRSLYFFLSNMLEKFVYLKYSVFAILLFVSLKLMTASLIEIPEWFSLLFIGISLAIGIYISTINIKTK
;
A
#
# COMPACT_ATOMS: atom_id res chain seq x y z
N MET A 1 -4.28 1.61 31.30
CA MET A 1 -3.78 0.57 30.38
C MET A 1 -4.72 0.50 29.22
N GLY A 2 -4.24 0.73 28.00
CA GLY A 2 -5.08 0.71 26.80
C GLY A 2 -5.77 -0.63 26.62
N ASN A 3 -6.98 -0.62 26.13
CA ASN A 3 -7.73 -1.85 25.88
C ASN A 3 -7.07 -2.64 24.73
N ILE A 4 -6.49 -3.78 25.01
CA ILE A 4 -5.79 -4.62 24.03
C ILE A 4 -6.76 -5.42 23.13
N THR A 5 -8.03 -5.54 23.53
CA THR A 5 -9.03 -6.38 22.85
C THR A 5 -9.22 -6.02 21.36
N PRO A 6 -9.37 -4.75 20.95
CA PRO A 6 -9.55 -4.42 19.53
C PRO A 6 -8.31 -4.78 18.69
N TRP A 7 -7.11 -4.69 19.27
CA TRP A 7 -5.88 -5.09 18.59
C TRP A 7 -5.82 -6.61 18.38
N ILE A 8 -6.24 -7.39 19.37
CA ILE A 8 -6.33 -8.85 19.24
C ILE A 8 -7.33 -9.22 18.16
N ILE A 9 -8.48 -8.55 18.12
CA ILE A 9 -9.49 -8.80 17.08
C ILE A 9 -8.94 -8.44 15.70
N LEU A 10 -8.30 -7.28 15.55
CA LEU A 10 -7.67 -6.86 14.29
C LEU A 10 -6.63 -7.88 13.82
N ILE A 11 -5.67 -8.24 14.69
CA ILE A 11 -4.61 -9.18 14.36
C ILE A 11 -5.19 -10.55 13.99
N SER A 12 -6.15 -11.05 14.76
CA SER A 12 -6.81 -12.34 14.49
C SER A 12 -7.55 -12.32 13.16
N TYR A 13 -8.27 -11.23 12.86
CA TYR A 13 -8.99 -11.06 11.60
C TYR A 13 -8.01 -11.05 10.40
N VAL A 14 -6.93 -10.27 10.51
CA VAL A 14 -5.87 -10.21 9.50
C VAL A 14 -5.21 -11.56 9.29
N LEU A 15 -4.87 -12.28 10.37
CA LEU A 15 -4.29 -13.63 10.28
C LEU A 15 -5.23 -14.62 9.59
N VAL A 16 -6.53 -14.59 9.90
CA VAL A 16 -7.52 -15.43 9.23
C VAL A 16 -7.57 -15.11 7.74
N LEU A 17 -7.58 -13.84 7.36
CA LEU A 17 -7.57 -13.45 5.95
C LEU A 17 -6.28 -13.89 5.23
N LEU A 18 -5.11 -13.76 5.87
CA LEU A 18 -3.84 -14.23 5.32
C LEU A 18 -3.81 -15.77 5.16
N LEU A 19 -4.40 -16.50 6.11
CA LEU A 19 -4.54 -17.96 5.99
C LEU A 19 -5.50 -18.35 4.85
N ILE A 20 -6.65 -17.67 4.73
CA ILE A 20 -7.57 -17.86 3.59
C ILE A 20 -6.84 -17.57 2.28
N ASP A 21 -6.11 -16.48 2.22
CA ASP A 21 -5.32 -16.10 1.06
C ASP A 21 -4.30 -17.19 0.71
N PHE A 22 -3.54 -17.66 1.67
CA PHE A 22 -2.49 -18.66 1.45
C PHE A 22 -3.04 -20.03 1.09
N PHE A 23 -4.04 -20.55 1.82
CA PHE A 23 -4.51 -21.94 1.67
C PHE A 23 -5.63 -22.11 0.66
N ILE A 24 -6.51 -21.11 0.50
CA ILE A 24 -7.72 -21.23 -0.33
C ILE A 24 -7.54 -20.52 -1.66
N LEU A 25 -7.09 -19.26 -1.61
CA LEU A 25 -6.92 -18.46 -2.82
C LEU A 25 -5.63 -18.83 -3.57
N HIS A 26 -4.69 -19.53 -2.92
CA HIS A 26 -3.34 -19.85 -3.44
C HIS A 26 -3.18 -21.29 -3.92
N LYS A 27 -4.21 -21.93 -4.43
CA LYS A 27 -4.05 -23.29 -4.98
C LYS A 27 -3.09 -23.30 -6.16
N LYS A 28 -1.97 -24.05 -5.97
CA LYS A 28 -0.84 -24.37 -6.86
C LYS A 28 -1.07 -24.15 -8.36
N ASN A 29 -0.14 -23.43 -9.00
CA ASN A 29 0.26 -23.52 -10.42
C ASN A 29 -0.86 -23.40 -11.49
N ARG A 30 -1.88 -22.57 -11.30
CA ARG A 30 -2.78 -22.22 -12.40
C ARG A 30 -2.57 -20.75 -12.73
N ASP A 31 -2.41 -20.46 -14.03
CA ASP A 31 -2.44 -19.12 -14.57
C ASP A 31 -3.62 -18.37 -13.95
N THR A 32 -3.32 -17.26 -13.24
CA THR A 32 -4.35 -16.44 -12.63
C THR A 32 -5.20 -15.82 -13.72
N SER A 33 -6.38 -16.38 -13.92
CA SER A 33 -7.33 -15.78 -14.86
C SER A 33 -7.75 -14.41 -14.33
N VAL A 34 -7.94 -13.43 -15.21
CA VAL A 34 -8.41 -12.09 -14.86
C VAL A 34 -9.67 -12.13 -13.98
N LYS A 35 -10.58 -13.07 -14.26
CA LYS A 35 -11.80 -13.28 -13.46
C LYS A 35 -11.50 -13.61 -12.00
N ARG A 36 -10.48 -14.42 -11.74
CA ARG A 36 -10.07 -14.81 -10.40
C ARG A 36 -9.43 -13.62 -9.66
N ALA A 37 -8.55 -12.86 -10.33
CA ALA A 37 -7.96 -11.66 -9.76
C ALA A 37 -9.02 -10.63 -9.39
N ILE A 38 -10.06 -10.44 -10.21
CA ILE A 38 -11.21 -9.59 -9.90
C ILE A 38 -11.93 -10.10 -8.66
N PHE A 39 -12.23 -11.41 -8.59
CA PHE A 39 -12.91 -11.99 -7.43
C PHE A 39 -12.11 -11.80 -6.14
N GLU A 40 -10.81 -12.07 -6.16
CA GLU A 40 -9.91 -11.87 -5.01
C GLU A 40 -9.85 -10.38 -4.62
N THR A 41 -9.80 -9.47 -5.58
CA THR A 41 -9.81 -8.02 -5.31
C THR A 41 -11.13 -7.60 -4.65
N ILE A 42 -12.28 -8.05 -5.18
CA ILE A 42 -13.60 -7.77 -4.58
C ILE A 42 -13.67 -8.36 -3.17
N PHE A 43 -13.14 -9.56 -2.95
CA PHE A 43 -13.09 -10.20 -1.64
C PHE A 43 -12.35 -9.33 -0.62
N PHE A 44 -11.14 -8.83 -0.93
CA PHE A 44 -10.38 -7.97 -0.01
C PHE A 44 -11.05 -6.61 0.21
N ILE A 45 -11.59 -5.98 -0.84
CA ILE A 45 -12.33 -4.71 -0.71
C ILE A 45 -13.56 -4.91 0.19
N THR A 46 -14.33 -6.00 -0.01
CA THR A 46 -15.50 -6.29 0.80
C THR A 46 -15.13 -6.49 2.28
N ASN A 47 -14.02 -7.20 2.56
CA ASN A 47 -13.55 -7.37 3.93
C ASN A 47 -13.10 -6.04 4.56
N ALA A 48 -12.47 -5.14 3.81
CA ALA A 48 -12.13 -3.80 4.30
C ALA A 48 -13.40 -2.98 4.61
N LEU A 49 -14.43 -3.06 3.78
CA LEU A 49 -15.72 -2.41 4.03
C LEU A 49 -16.45 -3.00 5.25
N ILE A 50 -16.44 -4.32 5.41
CA ILE A 50 -16.98 -4.98 6.61
C ILE A 50 -16.23 -4.50 7.86
N PHE A 51 -14.91 -4.39 7.79
CA PHE A 51 -14.11 -3.91 8.92
C PHE A 51 -14.39 -2.44 9.27
N SER A 52 -14.81 -1.61 8.31
CA SER A 52 -15.34 -0.27 8.60
C SER A 52 -16.57 -0.32 9.54
N GLY A 53 -17.43 -1.34 9.39
CA GLY A 53 -18.53 -1.60 10.34
C GLY A 53 -18.03 -2.00 11.74
N PHE A 54 -16.93 -2.79 11.81
CA PHE A 54 -16.29 -3.08 13.11
C PHE A 54 -15.68 -1.83 13.73
N ILE A 55 -15.05 -0.94 12.96
CA ILE A 55 -14.56 0.35 13.45
C ILE A 55 -15.71 1.15 14.07
N TYR A 56 -16.83 1.32 13.35
CA TYR A 56 -18.01 2.00 13.88
C TYR A 56 -18.46 1.39 15.22
N TRP A 57 -18.59 0.06 15.26
CA TRP A 57 -19.04 -0.66 16.45
C TRP A 57 -18.07 -0.52 17.62
N PHE A 58 -16.76 -0.66 17.40
CA PHE A 58 -15.73 -0.54 18.45
C PHE A 58 -15.74 0.84 19.11
N TYR A 59 -15.89 1.91 18.30
CA TYR A 59 -15.97 3.27 18.82
C TYR A 59 -17.30 3.53 19.52
N ASN A 60 -18.39 2.95 19.06
CA ASN A 60 -19.72 3.09 19.67
C ASN A 60 -19.79 2.47 21.08
N ILE A 61 -19.15 1.31 21.28
CA ILE A 61 -19.10 0.64 22.60
C ILE A 61 -17.87 1.02 23.44
N SER A 62 -17.09 2.03 22.99
CA SER A 62 -15.88 2.50 23.67
C SER A 62 -14.84 1.39 23.92
N LEU A 63 -14.72 0.44 22.99
CA LEU A 63 -13.79 -0.67 23.07
C LEU A 63 -12.35 -0.21 22.74
N VAL A 64 -12.19 0.80 21.88
CA VAL A 64 -10.91 1.42 21.49
C VAL A 64 -10.62 2.60 22.41
N ASP A 65 -9.36 2.82 22.75
CA ASP A 65 -8.91 4.04 23.42
C ASP A 65 -9.05 5.23 22.46
N ASN A 66 -10.18 5.91 22.54
CA ASN A 66 -10.52 7.02 21.67
C ASN A 66 -9.84 8.31 22.13
N VAL A 67 -8.52 8.41 21.88
CA VAL A 67 -7.68 9.56 22.31
C VAL A 67 -8.15 10.86 21.65
N ASN A 68 -8.72 10.78 20.46
CA ASN A 68 -9.15 11.94 19.67
C ASN A 68 -10.63 12.29 19.85
N ASN A 69 -11.34 11.64 20.78
CA ASN A 69 -12.77 11.83 21.03
C ASN A 69 -13.63 11.78 19.75
N LEU A 70 -13.33 10.82 18.86
CA LEU A 70 -14.03 10.65 17.61
C LEU A 70 -15.42 10.07 17.82
N GLU A 71 -16.41 10.59 17.12
CA GLU A 71 -17.69 9.93 16.99
C GLU A 71 -17.55 8.64 16.16
N PRO A 72 -18.39 7.59 16.42
CA PRO A 72 -18.29 6.31 15.70
C PRO A 72 -18.35 6.45 14.18
N ALA A 73 -19.22 7.33 13.67
CA ALA A 73 -19.33 7.61 12.25
C ALA A 73 -18.08 8.27 11.68
N GLN A 74 -17.50 9.22 12.43
CA GLN A 74 -16.25 9.88 12.03
C GLN A 74 -15.08 8.89 11.99
N ALA A 75 -14.98 7.99 12.96
CA ALA A 75 -13.96 6.96 12.98
C ALA A 75 -14.05 6.04 11.75
N ALA A 76 -15.25 5.59 11.39
CA ALA A 76 -15.48 4.78 10.20
C ALA A 76 -15.12 5.53 8.89
N VAL A 77 -15.50 6.81 8.78
CA VAL A 77 -15.15 7.65 7.61
C VAL A 77 -13.64 7.87 7.53
N LYS A 78 -12.95 8.14 8.65
CA LYS A 78 -11.49 8.27 8.68
C LYS A 78 -10.79 6.99 8.27
N TYR A 79 -11.27 5.83 8.73
CA TYR A 79 -10.77 4.53 8.30
C TYR A 79 -10.91 4.33 6.78
N LEU A 80 -12.09 4.57 6.22
CA LEU A 80 -12.33 4.44 4.78
C LEU A 80 -11.48 5.42 3.98
N THR A 81 -11.34 6.66 4.46
CA THR A 81 -10.50 7.66 3.82
C THR A 81 -9.04 7.21 3.77
N GLY A 82 -8.49 6.75 4.91
CA GLY A 82 -7.14 6.21 4.99
C GLY A 82 -6.95 4.98 4.09
N TYR A 83 -7.91 4.07 4.08
CA TYR A 83 -7.91 2.89 3.21
C TYR A 83 -7.84 3.26 1.72
N ILE A 84 -8.68 4.22 1.27
CA ILE A 84 -8.72 4.64 -0.13
C ILE A 84 -7.46 5.42 -0.53
N ILE A 85 -6.94 6.28 0.35
CA ILE A 85 -5.66 6.96 0.12
C ILE A 85 -4.55 5.93 -0.11
N GLU A 86 -4.41 4.99 0.82
CA GLU A 86 -3.36 3.96 0.73
C GLU A 86 -3.51 3.11 -0.53
N LEU A 87 -4.75 2.66 -0.83
CA LEU A 87 -5.03 1.90 -2.04
C LEU A 87 -4.67 2.69 -3.31
N SER A 88 -4.94 3.99 -3.33
CA SER A 88 -4.67 4.89 -4.46
C SER A 88 -3.17 5.06 -4.70
N LEU A 89 -2.41 5.32 -3.63
CA LEU A 89 -0.96 5.48 -3.68
C LEU A 89 -0.27 4.16 -4.02
N SER A 90 -0.85 3.05 -3.57
CA SER A 90 -0.32 1.71 -3.83
C SER A 90 -0.44 1.26 -5.29
N VAL A 91 -1.26 1.90 -6.12
CA VAL A 91 -1.32 1.60 -7.57
C VAL A 91 0.03 1.86 -8.25
N ASP A 92 0.72 2.95 -7.90
CA ASP A 92 2.06 3.24 -8.44
C ASP A 92 3.09 2.18 -8.00
N ASN A 93 2.94 1.63 -6.79
CA ASN A 93 3.79 0.55 -6.28
C ASN A 93 3.66 -0.70 -7.18
N LEU A 94 2.46 -0.99 -7.68
CA LEU A 94 2.21 -2.14 -8.54
C LEU A 94 2.94 -2.04 -9.89
N PHE A 95 3.08 -0.85 -10.45
CA PHE A 95 3.90 -0.63 -11.64
C PHE A 95 5.36 -0.95 -11.38
N VAL A 96 5.89 -0.51 -10.24
CA VAL A 96 7.30 -0.77 -9.89
C VAL A 96 7.52 -2.26 -9.63
N ILE A 97 6.58 -2.95 -8.98
CA ILE A 97 6.62 -4.40 -8.81
C ILE A 97 6.66 -5.12 -10.16
N ALA A 98 5.85 -4.69 -11.15
CA ALA A 98 5.87 -5.26 -12.49
C ALA A 98 7.24 -5.09 -13.18
N ILE A 99 7.86 -3.92 -13.02
CA ILE A 99 9.21 -3.66 -13.54
C ILE A 99 10.25 -4.53 -12.82
N ILE A 100 10.15 -4.71 -11.50
CA ILE A 100 11.05 -5.59 -10.73
C ILE A 100 10.94 -7.02 -11.25
N PHE A 101 9.73 -7.55 -11.42
CA PHE A 101 9.54 -8.90 -11.95
C PHE A 101 10.11 -9.09 -13.35
N THR A 102 9.97 -8.07 -14.20
CA THR A 102 10.55 -8.09 -15.55
C THR A 102 12.07 -8.01 -15.50
N SER A 103 12.64 -7.14 -14.66
CA SER A 103 14.09 -6.94 -14.54
C SER A 103 14.81 -8.18 -14.00
N PHE A 104 14.22 -8.84 -13.00
CA PHE A 104 14.74 -10.09 -12.43
C PHE A 104 14.29 -11.34 -13.20
N LYS A 105 13.51 -11.18 -14.31
CA LYS A 105 12.98 -12.26 -15.14
C LYS A 105 12.21 -13.30 -14.32
N ILE A 106 11.40 -12.85 -13.35
CA ILE A 106 10.64 -13.73 -12.46
C ILE A 106 9.42 -14.32 -13.18
N PRO A 107 9.35 -15.65 -13.40
CA PRO A 107 8.21 -16.31 -14.02
C PRO A 107 6.94 -16.14 -13.18
N ARG A 108 5.77 -16.08 -13.86
CA ARG A 108 4.46 -15.88 -13.21
C ARG A 108 4.18 -16.85 -12.06
N GLN A 109 4.64 -18.09 -12.17
CA GLN A 109 4.47 -19.11 -11.13
C GLN A 109 5.10 -18.77 -9.77
N TYR A 110 6.16 -17.92 -9.73
CA TYR A 110 6.83 -17.51 -8.50
C TYR A 110 6.36 -16.14 -8.01
N GLN A 111 5.71 -15.33 -8.86
CA GLN A 111 5.27 -13.98 -8.50
C GLN A 111 4.27 -13.98 -7.33
N HIS A 112 3.38 -14.97 -7.28
CA HIS A 112 2.41 -15.10 -6.19
C HIS A 112 3.07 -15.27 -4.82
N ASN A 113 4.01 -16.20 -4.70
CA ASN A 113 4.72 -16.45 -3.45
C ASN A 113 5.56 -15.25 -3.04
N LEU A 114 6.15 -14.58 -4.02
CA LEU A 114 7.02 -13.44 -3.80
C LEU A 114 6.20 -12.23 -3.32
N LEU A 115 5.02 -11.99 -3.90
CA LEU A 115 4.09 -10.96 -3.44
C LEU A 115 3.51 -11.27 -2.05
N PHE A 116 3.22 -12.54 -1.76
CA PHE A 116 2.74 -12.93 -0.43
C PHE A 116 3.78 -12.63 0.66
N LEU A 117 5.04 -12.99 0.43
CA LEU A 117 6.14 -12.66 1.36
C LEU A 117 6.36 -11.14 1.45
N GLY A 118 6.25 -10.43 0.31
CA GLY A 118 6.31 -8.98 0.27
C GLY A 118 5.21 -8.32 1.12
N ILE A 119 3.98 -8.82 1.10
CA ILE A 119 2.91 -8.31 1.97
C ILE A 119 3.24 -8.52 3.45
N LEU A 120 3.79 -9.68 3.82
CA LEU A 120 4.17 -9.94 5.22
C LEU A 120 5.25 -8.97 5.70
N GLY A 121 6.28 -8.74 4.88
CA GLY A 121 7.32 -7.76 5.18
C GLY A 121 6.77 -6.33 5.22
N ALA A 122 5.94 -5.95 4.25
CA ALA A 122 5.29 -4.65 4.19
C ALA A 122 4.47 -4.37 5.46
N ILE A 123 3.68 -5.33 5.97
CA ILE A 123 2.92 -5.17 7.23
C ILE A 123 3.86 -4.85 8.40
N VAL A 124 4.99 -5.56 8.50
CA VAL A 124 5.94 -5.34 9.60
C VAL A 124 6.63 -3.98 9.47
N PHE A 125 7.16 -3.64 8.28
CA PHE A 125 7.84 -2.36 8.08
C PHE A 125 6.90 -1.18 8.24
N ARG A 126 5.67 -1.26 7.74
CA ARG A 126 4.65 -0.22 7.91
C ARG A 126 4.25 -0.07 9.37
N ALA A 127 4.13 -1.17 10.13
CA ALA A 127 3.88 -1.10 11.56
C ALA A 127 4.96 -0.29 12.28
N ILE A 128 6.22 -0.53 11.97
CA ILE A 128 7.35 0.22 12.54
C ILE A 128 7.28 1.69 12.12
N LEU A 129 7.13 1.98 10.82
CA LEU A 129 7.09 3.35 10.31
C LEU A 129 5.90 4.16 10.85
N ILE A 130 4.72 3.55 10.93
CA ILE A 130 3.53 4.19 11.52
C ILE A 130 3.79 4.52 12.99
N SER A 131 4.35 3.58 13.76
CA SER A 131 4.67 3.80 15.17
C SER A 131 5.65 4.96 15.36
N VAL A 132 6.73 4.98 14.59
CA VAL A 132 7.72 6.08 14.60
C VAL A 132 7.09 7.39 14.15
N GLY A 133 6.32 7.36 13.07
CA GLY A 133 5.65 8.55 12.53
C GLY A 133 4.64 9.16 13.51
N LEU A 134 3.85 8.34 14.22
CA LEU A 134 2.94 8.78 15.28
C LEU A 134 3.69 9.43 16.45
N ILE A 135 4.83 8.87 16.84
CA ILE A 135 5.66 9.47 17.88
C ILE A 135 6.17 10.85 17.43
N LEU A 136 6.63 10.95 16.18
CA LEU A 136 7.15 12.20 15.63
C LEU A 136 6.06 13.27 15.55
N ILE A 137 4.88 12.95 15.00
CA ILE A 137 3.80 13.92 14.82
C ILE A 137 3.23 14.41 16.15
N ASN A 138 3.21 13.54 17.17
CA ASN A 138 2.68 13.89 18.49
C ASN A 138 3.70 14.60 19.40
N ARG A 139 5.01 14.44 19.16
CA ARG A 139 6.05 15.01 20.02
C ARG A 139 6.75 16.23 19.42
N VAL A 140 6.78 16.35 18.10
CA VAL A 140 7.52 17.43 17.43
C VAL A 140 6.55 18.47 16.88
N HIS A 141 6.55 19.65 17.46
CA HIS A 141 5.75 20.77 16.97
C HIS A 141 6.11 21.11 15.53
N GLY A 142 5.08 21.27 14.70
CA GLY A 142 5.26 21.57 13.27
C GLY A 142 5.59 20.36 12.38
N MET A 143 5.60 19.13 12.89
CA MET A 143 5.84 17.93 12.08
C MET A 143 4.79 17.77 10.96
N ASN A 144 3.56 18.24 11.17
CA ASN A 144 2.53 18.29 10.14
C ASN A 144 2.97 19.11 8.92
N ILE A 145 3.67 20.23 9.15
CA ILE A 145 4.19 21.07 8.06
C ILE A 145 5.34 20.33 7.34
N VAL A 146 6.24 19.69 8.10
CA VAL A 146 7.35 18.91 7.51
C VAL A 146 6.81 17.78 6.64
N PHE A 147 5.86 17.00 7.14
CA PHE A 147 5.22 15.94 6.37
C PHE A 147 4.43 16.49 5.17
N GLY A 148 3.71 17.61 5.34
CA GLY A 148 3.01 18.26 4.24
C GLY A 148 3.95 18.74 3.13
N LEU A 149 5.08 19.37 3.47
CA LEU A 149 6.11 19.78 2.51
C LEU A 149 6.74 18.57 1.80
N PHE A 150 6.98 17.49 2.53
CA PHE A 150 7.48 16.24 1.95
C PHE A 150 6.51 15.66 0.93
N LEU A 151 5.21 15.60 1.25
CA LEU A 151 4.17 15.16 0.32
C LEU A 151 4.06 16.09 -0.91
N LEU A 152 4.14 17.39 -0.70
CA LEU A 152 4.12 18.36 -1.81
C LEU A 152 5.31 18.15 -2.74
N PHE A 153 6.51 17.94 -2.17
CA PHE A 153 7.70 17.64 -2.96
C PHE A 153 7.53 16.34 -3.77
N THR A 154 6.98 15.29 -3.15
CA THR A 154 6.70 14.01 -3.82
C THR A 154 5.69 14.18 -4.95
N ALA A 155 4.59 14.89 -4.71
CA ALA A 155 3.59 15.20 -5.73
C ALA A 155 4.21 15.91 -6.94
N LEU A 156 5.00 16.97 -6.71
CA LEU A 156 5.66 17.71 -7.79
C LEU A 156 6.72 16.87 -8.55
N LYS A 157 7.46 16.02 -7.81
CA LYS A 157 8.44 15.10 -8.42
C LYS A 157 7.78 14.07 -9.32
N MET A 158 6.57 13.62 -8.97
CA MET A 158 5.78 12.68 -9.76
C MET A 158 5.46 13.22 -11.15
N LEU A 159 5.11 14.51 -11.28
CA LEU A 159 4.88 15.16 -12.58
C LEU A 159 6.16 15.33 -13.41
N LYS A 160 7.30 15.61 -12.78
CA LYS A 160 8.57 15.82 -13.50
C LYS A 160 9.17 14.54 -14.08
N LYS A 161 8.81 13.37 -13.52
CA LYS A 161 9.39 12.08 -13.92
C LYS A 161 8.96 11.58 -15.32
N GLU A 162 8.07 12.30 -16.00
CA GLU A 162 7.64 11.97 -17.36
C GLU A 162 8.72 12.10 -18.45
N ALA A 163 9.78 12.87 -18.20
CA ALA A 163 10.82 13.13 -19.20
C ALA A 163 11.92 12.06 -19.28
N GLU A 164 11.99 11.15 -18.32
CA GLU A 164 13.01 10.12 -18.30
C GLU A 164 12.37 8.75 -17.97
N HIS A 165 12.16 7.93 -18.97
CA HIS A 165 12.08 6.48 -18.81
C HIS A 165 13.43 6.00 -18.29
N LYS A 166 13.71 6.24 -16.98
CA LYS A 166 14.89 5.63 -16.36
C LYS A 166 14.57 4.16 -16.13
N GLU A 167 15.28 3.31 -16.87
CA GLU A 167 15.48 1.93 -16.47
C GLU A 167 15.66 1.91 -14.95
N VAL A 168 14.87 1.10 -14.24
CA VAL A 168 15.11 0.84 -12.83
C VAL A 168 16.51 0.25 -12.78
N LYS A 169 17.49 1.11 -12.48
CA LYS A 169 18.86 0.63 -12.27
C LYS A 169 18.75 -0.39 -11.16
N GLU A 170 19.11 -1.64 -11.49
CA GLU A 170 19.33 -2.65 -10.45
C GLU A 170 20.01 -1.96 -9.27
N PRO A 171 19.58 -2.20 -8.02
CA PRO A 171 20.22 -1.60 -6.85
C PRO A 171 21.63 -2.11 -6.73
N LYS A 172 22.53 -1.55 -7.56
CA LYS A 172 23.93 -2.00 -7.76
C LYS A 172 24.76 -1.94 -6.46
N GLY A 173 24.31 -1.19 -5.45
CA GLY A 173 25.05 -1.03 -4.20
C GLY A 173 24.90 -2.22 -3.24
N ILE A 174 23.67 -2.62 -2.93
CA ILE A 174 23.39 -3.68 -1.92
C ILE A 174 23.59 -5.07 -2.53
N ILE A 175 23.29 -5.24 -3.83
CA ILE A 175 23.46 -6.50 -4.55
C ILE A 175 24.94 -6.90 -4.63
N LYS A 176 25.89 -5.93 -4.70
CA LYS A 176 27.32 -6.24 -4.71
C LYS A 176 27.85 -6.82 -3.39
N LEU A 177 27.15 -6.61 -2.28
CA LEU A 177 27.59 -7.12 -0.97
C LEU A 177 27.28 -8.62 -0.79
N PHE A 178 26.35 -9.15 -1.56
CA PHE A 178 25.91 -10.53 -1.50
C PHE A 178 26.23 -11.26 -2.81
N ARG A 179 26.58 -12.54 -2.72
CA ARG A 179 26.76 -13.39 -3.91
C ARG A 179 25.39 -13.77 -4.44
N PHE A 180 24.97 -13.15 -5.54
CA PHE A 180 23.74 -13.48 -6.23
C PHE A 180 24.00 -14.42 -7.40
N SER A 181 23.11 -15.42 -7.52
CA SER A 181 22.96 -16.20 -8.76
C SER A 181 21.79 -15.61 -9.55
N ASN A 182 21.99 -15.37 -10.83
CA ASN A 182 20.91 -14.95 -11.74
C ASN A 182 19.93 -16.09 -12.06
N GLU A 183 20.17 -17.29 -11.52
CA GLU A 183 19.30 -18.45 -11.73
C GLU A 183 18.25 -18.56 -10.63
N LEU A 184 17.10 -19.13 -10.98
CA LEU A 184 15.93 -19.26 -10.10
C LEU A 184 16.00 -20.47 -9.17
N HIS A 185 16.91 -21.43 -9.42
CA HIS A 185 17.16 -22.63 -8.59
C HIS A 185 15.90 -23.26 -8.01
N ASP A 186 14.95 -23.66 -8.88
CA ASP A 186 13.69 -24.35 -8.53
C ASP A 186 12.81 -23.60 -7.51
N GLY A 187 12.83 -22.25 -7.53
CA GLY A 187 12.00 -21.44 -6.64
C GLY A 187 12.56 -21.23 -5.24
N LYS A 188 13.81 -21.60 -5.00
CA LYS A 188 14.50 -21.36 -3.71
C LYS A 188 15.01 -19.93 -3.65
N TYR A 189 14.89 -19.28 -2.49
CA TYR A 189 15.44 -17.95 -2.22
C TYR A 189 16.92 -17.99 -1.91
N ILE A 190 17.37 -19.10 -1.28
CA ILE A 190 18.76 -19.34 -0.89
C ILE A 190 19.14 -20.74 -1.38
N THR A 191 20.32 -20.88 -1.99
CA THR A 191 20.84 -22.16 -2.48
C THR A 191 22.32 -22.30 -2.17
N LYS A 192 22.88 -23.49 -2.42
CA LYS A 192 24.32 -23.73 -2.32
C LYS A 192 24.87 -24.03 -3.72
N VAL A 193 25.84 -23.24 -4.15
CA VAL A 193 26.61 -23.46 -5.39
C VAL A 193 28.07 -23.67 -5.01
N ASN A 194 28.64 -24.80 -5.40
CA ASN A 194 30.01 -25.18 -5.06
C ASN A 194 30.31 -25.13 -3.54
N GLY A 195 29.36 -25.59 -2.69
CA GLY A 195 29.49 -25.59 -1.23
C GLY A 195 29.31 -24.24 -0.55
N LYS A 196 29.11 -23.14 -1.31
CA LYS A 196 28.92 -21.79 -0.78
C LYS A 196 27.46 -21.38 -0.87
N THR A 197 26.95 -20.74 0.19
CA THR A 197 25.58 -20.16 0.21
C THR A 197 25.50 -19.00 -0.76
N VAL A 198 24.52 -19.03 -1.66
CA VAL A 198 24.27 -18.03 -2.70
C VAL A 198 22.80 -17.64 -2.66
N PHE A 199 22.51 -16.35 -2.78
CA PHE A 199 21.17 -15.81 -2.90
C PHE A 199 20.71 -15.88 -4.37
N THR A 200 19.44 -16.22 -4.59
CA THR A 200 18.88 -16.36 -5.93
C THR A 200 18.27 -15.04 -6.43
N ALA A 201 17.88 -15.01 -7.71
CA ALA A 201 17.13 -13.89 -8.28
C ALA A 201 15.81 -13.63 -7.54
N LEU A 202 15.15 -14.67 -6.97
CA LEU A 202 13.94 -14.51 -6.17
C LEU A 202 14.21 -13.73 -4.88
N PHE A 203 15.30 -14.01 -4.19
CA PHE A 203 15.67 -13.25 -2.99
C PHE A 203 16.00 -11.79 -3.34
N GLY A 204 16.74 -11.57 -4.44
CA GLY A 204 17.03 -10.22 -4.92
C GLY A 204 15.77 -9.43 -5.24
N ALA A 205 14.80 -10.04 -5.92
CA ALA A 205 13.51 -9.43 -6.22
C ALA A 205 12.71 -9.13 -4.94
N LEU A 206 12.68 -10.06 -3.96
CA LEU A 206 11.99 -9.86 -2.68
C LEU A 206 12.56 -8.64 -1.94
N ILE A 207 13.87 -8.59 -1.74
CA ILE A 207 14.51 -7.45 -1.06
C ILE A 207 14.25 -6.14 -1.81
N THR A 208 14.26 -6.16 -3.15
CA THR A 208 13.98 -4.97 -3.94
C THR A 208 12.53 -4.51 -3.77
N ILE A 209 11.56 -5.44 -3.71
CA ILE A 209 10.15 -5.14 -3.44
C ILE A 209 10.00 -4.52 -2.05
N GLU A 210 10.60 -5.13 -1.01
CA GLU A 210 10.52 -4.64 0.36
C GLU A 210 11.13 -3.24 0.52
N LEU A 211 12.31 -3.01 -0.05
CA LEU A 211 12.95 -1.68 -0.01
C LEU A 211 12.12 -0.64 -0.77
N THR A 212 11.50 -1.04 -1.86
CA THR A 212 10.65 -0.15 -2.65
C THR A 212 9.35 0.17 -1.89
N ASP A 213 8.70 -0.84 -1.25
CA ASP A 213 7.52 -0.59 -0.42
C ASP A 213 7.85 0.31 0.77
N LEU A 214 9.00 0.12 1.40
CA LEU A 214 9.49 1.01 2.46
C LEU A 214 9.60 2.47 1.98
N LEU A 215 10.13 2.70 0.77
CA LEU A 215 10.23 4.04 0.19
C LEU A 215 8.85 4.66 -0.08
N PHE A 216 7.89 3.87 -0.57
CA PHE A 216 6.53 4.33 -0.80
C PHE A 216 5.76 4.55 0.50
N ALA A 217 6.04 3.77 1.55
CA ALA A 217 5.44 3.97 2.86
C ALA A 217 5.84 5.34 3.47
N LEU A 218 7.01 5.88 3.13
CA LEU A 218 7.41 7.22 3.54
C LEU A 218 6.49 8.32 2.97
N ASP A 219 5.87 8.08 1.82
CA ASP A 219 4.92 9.01 1.20
C ASP A 219 3.48 8.77 1.71
N SER A 220 3.08 7.50 1.86
CA SER A 220 1.70 7.16 2.22
C SER A 220 1.38 7.37 3.70
N ILE A 221 2.32 7.12 4.61
CA ILE A 221 2.10 7.27 6.05
C ILE A 221 1.82 8.72 6.46
N PRO A 222 2.60 9.73 6.01
CA PRO A 222 2.23 11.14 6.23
C PRO A 222 0.87 11.51 5.63
N ALA A 223 0.50 10.90 4.49
CA ALA A 223 -0.80 11.14 3.87
C ALA A 223 -1.97 10.67 4.76
N ILE A 224 -1.82 9.52 5.43
CA ILE A 224 -2.82 9.04 6.39
C ILE A 224 -2.87 9.92 7.63
N PHE A 225 -1.74 10.47 8.10
CA PHE A 225 -1.70 11.38 9.23
C PHE A 225 -2.45 12.70 8.98
N ALA A 226 -2.63 13.11 7.73
CA ALA A 226 -3.50 14.23 7.38
C ALA A 226 -5.00 13.91 7.57
N VAL A 227 -5.36 12.63 7.68
CA VAL A 227 -6.73 12.18 7.95
C VAL A 227 -6.93 11.96 9.44
N THR A 228 -6.00 11.25 10.08
CA THR A 228 -6.10 10.93 11.51
C THR A 228 -4.75 10.53 12.09
N THR A 229 -4.55 10.86 13.35
CA THR A 229 -3.43 10.37 14.17
C THR A 229 -3.86 9.29 15.16
N ASP A 230 -5.10 8.79 15.04
CA ASP A 230 -5.58 7.67 15.84
C ASP A 230 -4.85 6.38 15.44
N PRO A 231 -4.09 5.75 16.36
CA PRO A 231 -3.24 4.61 16.01
C PRO A 231 -4.04 3.44 15.44
N PHE A 232 -5.21 3.13 16.01
CA PHE A 232 -6.01 1.98 15.61
C PHE A 232 -6.55 2.14 14.18
N ILE A 233 -7.01 3.36 13.83
CA ILE A 233 -7.50 3.68 12.50
C ILE A 233 -6.35 3.65 11.48
N VAL A 234 -5.20 4.28 11.80
CA VAL A 234 -4.04 4.31 10.91
C VAL A 234 -3.53 2.91 10.59
N PHE A 235 -3.33 2.07 11.63
CA PHE A 235 -2.86 0.70 11.44
C PHE A 235 -3.85 -0.14 10.65
N SER A 236 -5.12 -0.15 11.05
CA SER A 236 -6.12 -0.99 10.43
C SER A 236 -6.36 -0.63 8.96
N SER A 237 -6.53 0.66 8.63
CA SER A 237 -6.73 1.10 7.25
C SER A 237 -5.56 0.73 6.34
N ASN A 238 -4.34 0.91 6.83
CA ASN A 238 -3.12 0.59 6.09
C ASN A 238 -2.97 -0.92 5.84
N ILE A 239 -3.14 -1.75 6.88
CA ILE A 239 -3.03 -3.21 6.76
C ILE A 239 -4.04 -3.77 5.77
N PHE A 240 -5.31 -3.33 5.85
CA PHE A 240 -6.34 -3.80 4.91
C PHE A 240 -6.05 -3.38 3.46
N ALA A 241 -5.49 -2.20 3.24
CA ALA A 241 -5.11 -1.77 1.90
C ALA A 241 -3.96 -2.62 1.33
N VAL A 242 -2.92 -2.87 2.13
CA VAL A 242 -1.76 -3.68 1.71
C VAL A 242 -2.15 -5.13 1.40
N MET A 243 -3.07 -5.72 2.17
CA MET A 243 -3.53 -7.09 1.93
C MET A 243 -4.18 -7.26 0.55
N GLY A 244 -4.87 -6.23 0.05
CA GLY A 244 -5.48 -6.23 -1.28
C GLY A 244 -4.50 -6.09 -2.45
N LEU A 245 -3.26 -5.66 -2.20
CA LEU A 245 -2.31 -5.30 -3.26
C LEU A 245 -1.97 -6.47 -4.19
N ARG A 246 -1.87 -7.68 -3.67
CA ARG A 246 -1.51 -8.84 -4.49
C ARG A 246 -2.59 -9.15 -5.54
N SER A 247 -3.83 -9.20 -5.12
CA SER A 247 -4.95 -9.45 -6.05
C SER A 247 -5.09 -8.29 -7.04
N LEU A 248 -4.90 -7.07 -6.57
CA LEU A 248 -4.90 -5.88 -7.40
C LEU A 248 -3.75 -5.90 -8.42
N TYR A 249 -2.56 -6.40 -8.04
CA TYR A 249 -1.45 -6.58 -8.97
C TYR A 249 -1.83 -7.48 -10.15
N PHE A 250 -2.39 -8.67 -9.90
CA PHE A 250 -2.77 -9.59 -10.97
C PHE A 250 -3.94 -9.07 -11.81
N PHE A 251 -4.83 -8.30 -11.22
CA PHE A 251 -5.88 -7.58 -11.96
C PHE A 251 -5.28 -6.50 -12.86
N LEU A 252 -4.42 -5.64 -12.31
CA LEU A 252 -3.85 -4.50 -13.02
C LEU A 252 -2.72 -4.91 -13.98
N SER A 253 -1.95 -5.95 -13.71
CA SER A 253 -0.82 -6.36 -14.55
C SER A 253 -1.21 -6.60 -16.01
N ASN A 254 -2.46 -7.00 -16.27
CA ASN A 254 -3.01 -7.12 -17.61
C ASN A 254 -3.60 -5.79 -18.16
N MET A 255 -3.66 -4.73 -17.35
CA MET A 255 -4.30 -3.47 -17.67
C MET A 255 -3.39 -2.25 -17.40
N LEU A 256 -2.14 -2.47 -16.95
CA LEU A 256 -1.22 -1.39 -16.57
C LEU A 256 -1.04 -0.34 -17.67
N GLU A 257 -1.00 -0.77 -18.95
CA GLU A 257 -0.89 0.13 -20.09
C GLU A 257 -2.17 0.98 -20.32
N LYS A 258 -3.29 0.60 -19.68
CA LYS A 258 -4.59 1.22 -19.87
C LYS A 258 -4.87 2.37 -18.90
N PHE A 259 -4.27 2.37 -17.71
CA PHE A 259 -4.53 3.36 -16.66
C PHE A 259 -3.53 4.52 -16.62
N VAL A 260 -3.10 5.01 -17.79
CA VAL A 260 -2.08 6.06 -17.92
C VAL A 260 -2.44 7.36 -17.18
N TYR A 261 -3.72 7.70 -17.08
CA TYR A 261 -4.18 8.95 -16.46
C TYR A 261 -4.38 8.85 -14.95
N LEU A 262 -4.29 7.66 -14.35
CA LEU A 262 -4.46 7.47 -12.90
C LEU A 262 -3.40 8.25 -12.09
N LYS A 263 -2.19 8.40 -12.63
CA LYS A 263 -1.11 9.20 -12.03
C LYS A 263 -1.51 10.65 -11.75
N TYR A 264 -2.35 11.26 -12.60
CA TYR A 264 -2.84 12.63 -12.40
C TYR A 264 -3.83 12.70 -11.23
N SER A 265 -4.63 11.64 -11.03
CA SER A 265 -5.49 11.51 -9.86
C SER A 265 -4.67 11.39 -8.58
N VAL A 266 -3.64 10.55 -8.58
CA VAL A 266 -2.73 10.39 -7.44
C VAL A 266 -2.00 11.70 -7.13
N PHE A 267 -1.54 12.43 -8.16
CA PHE A 267 -0.97 13.77 -7.99
C PHE A 267 -1.95 14.73 -7.32
N ALA A 268 -3.19 14.81 -7.81
CA ALA A 268 -4.22 15.70 -7.25
C ALA A 268 -4.53 15.33 -5.78
N ILE A 269 -4.59 14.04 -5.46
CA ILE A 269 -4.79 13.54 -4.10
C ILE A 269 -3.63 13.95 -3.20
N LEU A 270 -2.39 13.71 -3.61
CA LEU A 270 -1.20 14.07 -2.83
C LEU A 270 -1.11 15.58 -2.62
N LEU A 271 -1.42 16.39 -3.64
CA LEU A 271 -1.46 17.84 -3.53
C LEU A 271 -2.51 18.29 -2.51
N PHE A 272 -3.74 17.76 -2.61
CA PHE A 272 -4.81 18.07 -1.67
C PHE A 272 -4.44 17.69 -0.23
N VAL A 273 -3.94 16.47 -0.04
CA VAL A 273 -3.56 15.94 1.28
C VAL A 273 -2.38 16.72 1.87
N SER A 274 -1.40 17.12 1.05
CA SER A 274 -0.28 17.95 1.51
C SER A 274 -0.74 19.31 2.01
N LEU A 275 -1.63 19.97 1.27
CA LEU A 275 -2.21 21.26 1.66
C LEU A 275 -3.06 21.10 2.93
N LYS A 276 -3.90 20.05 3.03
CA LYS A 276 -4.69 19.77 4.24
C LYS A 276 -3.78 19.60 5.47
N LEU A 277 -2.68 18.85 5.34
CA LEU A 277 -1.76 18.61 6.45
C LEU A 277 -1.02 19.89 6.88
N MET A 278 -0.59 20.71 5.92
CA MET A 278 0.09 21.99 6.20
C MET A 278 -0.84 23.02 6.85
N THR A 279 -2.12 23.01 6.49
CA THR A 279 -3.13 23.95 6.99
C THR A 279 -3.93 23.43 8.17
N ALA A 280 -3.64 22.23 8.66
CA ALA A 280 -4.41 21.56 9.73
C ALA A 280 -4.54 22.37 11.03
N SER A 281 -3.57 23.25 11.31
CA SER A 281 -3.64 24.18 12.46
C SER A 281 -4.48 25.45 12.22
N LEU A 282 -4.86 25.74 10.98
CA LEU A 282 -5.56 26.97 10.59
C LEU A 282 -7.00 26.69 10.11
N ILE A 283 -7.21 25.60 9.41
CA ILE A 283 -8.48 25.23 8.76
C ILE A 283 -8.78 23.76 9.00
N GLU A 284 -9.95 23.47 9.55
CA GLU A 284 -10.45 22.11 9.68
C GLU A 284 -11.27 21.75 8.44
N ILE A 285 -10.71 20.87 7.59
CA ILE A 285 -11.41 20.32 6.42
C ILE A 285 -12.18 19.07 6.86
N PRO A 286 -13.53 19.03 6.67
CA PRO A 286 -14.33 17.88 7.07
C PRO A 286 -13.88 16.58 6.38
N GLU A 287 -13.92 15.46 7.10
CA GLU A 287 -13.45 14.17 6.60
C GLU A 287 -14.25 13.65 5.40
N TRP A 288 -15.57 13.89 5.39
CA TRP A 288 -16.42 13.53 4.25
C TRP A 288 -16.01 14.23 2.96
N PHE A 289 -15.51 15.50 3.07
CA PHE A 289 -15.03 16.25 1.90
C PHE A 289 -13.74 15.62 1.36
N SER A 290 -12.82 15.23 2.25
CA SER A 290 -11.58 14.53 1.86
C SER A 290 -11.90 13.22 1.11
N LEU A 291 -12.81 12.41 1.67
CA LEU A 291 -13.25 11.15 1.05
C LEU A 291 -13.89 11.39 -0.33
N LEU A 292 -14.75 12.39 -0.43
CA LEU A 292 -15.40 12.76 -1.69
C LEU A 292 -14.39 13.22 -2.75
N PHE A 293 -13.46 14.10 -2.37
CA PHE A 293 -12.43 14.60 -3.28
C PHE A 293 -11.55 13.46 -3.82
N ILE A 294 -11.10 12.55 -2.95
CA ILE A 294 -10.30 11.39 -3.30
C ILE A 294 -11.09 10.47 -4.24
N GLY A 295 -12.34 10.14 -3.89
CA GLY A 295 -13.19 9.28 -4.70
C GLY A 295 -13.47 9.85 -6.09
N ILE A 296 -13.78 11.14 -6.19
CA ILE A 296 -14.01 11.83 -7.47
C ILE A 296 -12.72 11.87 -8.29
N SER A 297 -11.58 12.20 -7.69
CA SER A 297 -10.29 12.25 -8.39
C SER A 297 -9.94 10.90 -9.01
N LEU A 298 -10.14 9.80 -8.27
CA LEU A 298 -9.93 8.45 -8.78
C LEU A 298 -10.92 8.08 -9.90
N ALA A 299 -12.21 8.39 -9.71
CA ALA A 299 -13.23 8.11 -10.71
C ALA A 299 -12.93 8.81 -12.04
N ILE A 300 -12.50 10.07 -11.99
CA ILE A 300 -12.09 10.84 -13.18
C ILE A 300 -10.89 10.18 -13.86
N GLY A 301 -9.83 9.82 -13.12
CA GLY A 301 -8.65 9.18 -13.69
C GLY A 301 -8.94 7.84 -14.36
N ILE A 302 -9.78 7.02 -13.74
CA ILE A 302 -10.23 5.74 -14.30
C ILE A 302 -11.08 5.98 -15.55
N TYR A 303 -12.03 6.93 -15.50
CA TYR A 303 -12.93 7.27 -16.60
C TYR A 303 -12.15 7.75 -17.84
N ILE A 304 -11.24 8.72 -17.66
CA ILE A 304 -10.41 9.24 -18.76
C ILE A 304 -9.50 8.14 -19.30
N SER A 305 -8.93 7.30 -18.44
CA SER A 305 -8.09 6.19 -18.87
C SER A 305 -8.87 5.19 -19.73
N THR A 306 -10.13 4.92 -19.39
CA THR A 306 -10.96 3.96 -20.14
C THR A 306 -11.48 4.50 -21.48
N ILE A 307 -11.74 5.79 -21.59
CA ILE A 307 -12.19 6.41 -22.86
C ILE A 307 -11.06 6.46 -23.88
N ASN A 308 -9.87 6.89 -23.48
CA ASN A 308 -8.73 7.03 -24.39
C ASN A 308 -8.20 5.69 -24.94
N ILE A 309 -8.61 4.57 -24.35
CA ILE A 309 -8.34 3.23 -24.92
C ILE A 309 -9.18 2.99 -26.18
N LYS A 310 -10.39 3.53 -26.26
CA LYS A 310 -11.31 3.31 -27.40
C LYS A 310 -10.93 4.14 -28.63
N THR A 311 -10.02 5.10 -28.49
CA THR A 311 -9.60 6.02 -29.56
C THR A 311 -8.23 5.70 -30.16
N LYS A 312 -7.51 4.69 -29.65
CA LYS A 312 -6.32 4.09 -30.26
C LYS A 312 -6.62 2.66 -30.72
#